data_a6f4beb19cb847c6ad9c1492e34e6d62
#
_entry.id   a6f4beb19cb847c6ad9c1492e34e6d62
#
_cell.length_a   1.000
_cell.length_b   1.000
_cell.length_c   1.000
_cell.angle_alpha   90.00
_cell.angle_beta   90.00
_cell.angle_gamma   90.00
#
_symmetry.space_group_name_H-M   'P 1'
#
loop_
_entity.id
_entity.type
_entity.pdbx_description
1 polymer ?
#
loop_
_entity_poly.entity_id
_entity_poly.type
_entity_poly.pdbx_seq_one_letter_code
_entity_poly.pdbx_strand_id
1 'polypeptide(L)'
;RLKTLYNLPTYTDNIPNIAMKKRLLLLAILPLSLHAADVPPDVKPELQVNTAEPQQPETHNIPAEQTNRSSEKIINVDADTLLANTELLARAMYSAVVAHNIPGIKAVLPIYEQWLEHDRTMARYAKGLLAQSEGHAAEAVGHYRRFIAEQPDASAVRWQLATALFEDKQNEAAADQFDKLQTESLPPALQERLETYRKALRERDSWQFNAGLNITREQNINQAPGQRRLGNHLSDEQCRAVRLAYPDDDCFRGWTFSEPIDATAIHYQIGAEKKWSLPRGFYATTGADHYGKIYPKHTNYND
;
A
#
# COMPACT_ATOMS: atom_id res chain seq x y z
N ARG A 1 39.89 38.48 -44.32
CA ARG A 1 39.05 38.32 -45.53
C ARG A 1 37.83 37.46 -45.12
N LEU A 2 36.72 37.95 -45.10
CA LEU A 2 35.57 38.46 -45.72
C LEU A 2 34.40 38.45 -44.76
N LYS A 3 33.84 39.58 -44.59
CA LYS A 3 32.52 39.96 -44.14
C LYS A 3 31.42 39.27 -44.95
N THR A 4 30.28 38.96 -44.34
CA THR A 4 29.00 39.34 -44.92
C THR A 4 27.93 39.38 -43.82
N LEU A 5 27.32 40.53 -43.69
CA LEU A 5 26.11 40.92 -43.00
C LEU A 5 24.89 40.30 -43.69
N TYR A 6 23.87 39.92 -42.94
CA TYR A 6 22.49 39.97 -43.40
C TYR A 6 21.55 40.48 -42.33
N ASN A 7 20.78 41.47 -42.75
CA ASN A 7 19.78 42.23 -42.04
C ASN A 7 18.54 41.43 -41.67
N LEU A 8 17.95 41.84 -40.56
CA LEU A 8 16.56 41.59 -40.18
C LEU A 8 15.57 42.37 -41.06
N PRO A 9 14.33 41.92 -41.18
CA PRO A 9 13.22 42.85 -41.11
C PRO A 9 12.28 42.54 -39.93
N THR A 10 11.97 43.59 -39.21
CA THR A 10 10.83 43.79 -38.33
C THR A 10 9.53 43.61 -39.09
N TYR A 11 8.63 42.76 -38.56
CA TYR A 11 7.24 42.73 -39.00
C TYR A 11 6.33 42.89 -37.78
N THR A 12 5.80 44.10 -37.65
CA THR A 12 4.64 44.42 -36.80
C THR A 12 3.40 44.23 -37.63
N ASP A 13 2.50 43.35 -37.26
CA ASP A 13 1.09 43.48 -37.63
C ASP A 13 0.14 42.81 -36.67
N ASN A 14 -0.79 43.63 -36.23
CA ASN A 14 -2.09 43.45 -35.62
C ASN A 14 -2.77 42.11 -35.85
N ILE A 15 -3.20 41.46 -34.77
CA ILE A 15 -4.31 40.50 -34.80
C ILE A 15 -5.25 40.78 -33.62
N PRO A 16 -6.56 40.81 -33.85
CA PRO A 16 -7.55 41.30 -32.91
C PRO A 16 -7.93 40.28 -31.84
N ASN A 17 -8.34 40.83 -30.69
CA ASN A 17 -8.97 40.16 -29.55
C ASN A 17 -10.09 39.19 -29.95
N ILE A 18 -9.87 37.89 -29.72
CA ILE A 18 -10.93 36.93 -29.61
C ILE A 18 -10.83 36.29 -28.21
N ALA A 19 -11.75 36.68 -27.36
CA ALA A 19 -11.96 36.12 -26.05
C ALA A 19 -12.37 34.66 -26.18
N MET A 20 -11.44 33.74 -25.96
CA MET A 20 -11.72 32.32 -25.79
C MET A 20 -11.33 31.89 -24.38
N LYS A 21 -12.34 31.74 -23.52
CA LYS A 21 -12.19 31.09 -22.22
C LYS A 21 -11.70 29.65 -22.42
N LYS A 22 -10.40 29.44 -22.47
CA LYS A 22 -9.80 28.12 -22.36
C LYS A 22 -9.46 27.86 -20.89
N ARG A 23 -10.20 26.96 -20.29
CA ARG A 23 -9.80 26.29 -19.05
C ARG A 23 -8.48 25.58 -19.33
N LEU A 24 -7.40 26.15 -18.86
CA LEU A 24 -6.09 25.51 -18.86
C LEU A 24 -6.13 24.41 -17.79
N LEU A 25 -6.25 23.16 -18.22
CA LEU A 25 -5.85 22.01 -17.42
C LEU A 25 -4.31 22.06 -17.38
N LEU A 26 -3.76 22.61 -16.31
CA LEU A 26 -2.33 22.47 -16.01
C LEU A 26 -2.11 21.02 -15.56
N LEU A 27 -1.72 20.16 -16.50
CA LEU A 27 -0.99 18.94 -16.16
C LEU A 27 0.41 19.40 -15.71
N ALA A 28 0.59 19.53 -14.40
CA ALA A 28 1.90 19.65 -13.81
C ALA A 28 2.62 18.32 -13.97
N ILE A 29 3.40 18.17 -15.02
CA ILE A 29 4.43 17.13 -15.13
C ILE A 29 5.53 17.58 -14.16
N LEU A 30 5.48 17.05 -12.94
CA LEU A 30 6.60 17.16 -12.00
C LEU A 30 7.74 16.29 -12.53
N PRO A 31 8.95 16.86 -12.72
CA PRO A 31 10.11 16.03 -13.01
C PRO A 31 10.41 15.16 -11.78
N LEU A 32 10.45 13.85 -11.97
CA LEU A 32 11.04 12.92 -11.01
C LEU A 32 12.54 13.24 -10.91
N SER A 33 12.90 14.14 -10.04
CA SER A 33 14.28 14.27 -9.59
C SER A 33 14.54 13.18 -8.55
N LEU A 34 15.19 12.11 -8.99
CA LEU A 34 15.82 11.14 -8.10
C LEU A 34 16.96 11.90 -7.36
N HIS A 35 16.65 12.48 -6.23
CA HIS A 35 17.68 12.87 -5.27
C HIS A 35 17.82 11.69 -4.32
N ALA A 36 18.92 10.96 -4.47
CA ALA A 36 19.43 10.13 -3.40
C ALA A 36 19.87 11.10 -2.28
N ALA A 37 18.96 11.35 -1.34
CA ALA A 37 19.33 11.99 -0.10
C ALA A 37 20.07 10.94 0.72
N ASP A 38 21.32 11.23 1.08
CA ASP A 38 22.05 10.52 2.12
C ASP A 38 21.21 10.56 3.40
N VAL A 39 20.55 9.46 3.68
CA VAL A 39 19.87 9.24 4.95
C VAL A 39 20.94 8.81 5.95
N PRO A 40 21.13 9.53 7.07
CA PRO A 40 22.03 9.07 8.10
C PRO A 40 21.57 7.70 8.62
N PRO A 41 22.50 6.75 8.85
CA PRO A 41 22.14 5.43 9.34
C PRO A 41 21.78 5.54 10.82
N ASP A 42 20.52 5.48 11.16
CA ASP A 42 19.96 5.12 12.46
C ASP A 42 18.68 5.91 12.76
N VAL A 43 17.69 5.77 11.95
CA VAL A 43 16.27 5.69 12.37
C VAL A 43 15.52 5.09 11.18
N LYS A 44 15.49 3.78 11.07
CA LYS A 44 14.41 3.13 10.33
C LYS A 44 13.17 3.26 11.19
N PRO A 45 12.15 4.02 10.81
CA PRO A 45 10.84 3.72 11.30
C PRO A 45 10.52 2.34 10.71
N GLU A 46 10.62 1.29 11.53
CA GLU A 46 9.90 0.07 11.25
C GLU A 46 8.45 0.49 11.07
N LEU A 47 8.05 0.60 9.80
CA LEU A 47 6.65 0.60 9.45
C LEU A 47 6.17 -0.80 9.86
N GLN A 48 5.78 -0.93 11.12
CA GLN A 48 4.90 -2.01 11.51
C GLN A 48 3.58 -1.75 10.80
N VAL A 49 3.56 -2.14 9.53
CA VAL A 49 2.31 -2.45 8.89
C VAL A 49 1.78 -3.59 9.74
N ASN A 50 0.90 -3.24 10.66
CA ASN A 50 0.10 -4.19 11.39
C ASN A 50 -0.85 -4.81 10.33
N THR A 51 -0.27 -5.68 9.49
CA THR A 51 -1.02 -6.70 8.78
C THR A 51 -1.48 -7.65 9.87
N ALA A 52 -2.47 -7.22 10.65
CA ALA A 52 -3.32 -8.16 11.33
C ALA A 52 -3.95 -8.96 10.19
N GLU A 53 -3.24 -10.00 9.78
CA GLU A 53 -3.85 -11.14 9.12
C GLU A 53 -5.10 -11.44 9.93
N PRO A 54 -6.31 -11.45 9.34
CA PRO A 54 -7.50 -11.80 10.10
C PRO A 54 -7.20 -13.15 10.73
N GLN A 55 -7.02 -13.18 12.05
CA GLN A 55 -6.82 -14.42 12.78
C GLN A 55 -7.95 -15.31 12.33
N GLN A 56 -7.60 -16.45 11.72
CA GLN A 56 -8.55 -17.52 11.49
C GLN A 56 -9.24 -17.73 12.85
N PRO A 57 -10.56 -17.68 12.93
CA PRO A 57 -11.24 -17.92 14.18
C PRO A 57 -10.73 -19.25 14.70
N GLU A 58 -10.09 -19.21 15.88
CA GLU A 58 -9.70 -20.41 16.60
C GLU A 58 -10.93 -21.31 16.62
N THR A 59 -10.78 -22.50 16.11
CA THR A 59 -11.80 -23.54 16.20
C THR A 59 -12.06 -23.72 17.68
N HIS A 60 -13.13 -23.10 18.18
CA HIS A 60 -13.66 -23.37 19.49
C HIS A 60 -13.90 -24.89 19.53
N ASN A 61 -13.16 -25.56 20.38
CA ASN A 61 -13.42 -26.93 20.76
C ASN A 61 -14.88 -27.00 21.26
N ILE A 62 -15.79 -27.34 20.37
CA ILE A 62 -17.10 -27.82 20.74
C ILE A 62 -16.83 -29.15 21.46
N PRO A 63 -17.27 -29.32 22.71
CA PRO A 63 -17.12 -30.58 23.39
C PRO A 63 -17.69 -31.69 22.48
N ALA A 64 -16.90 -32.67 22.17
CA ALA A 64 -17.32 -33.83 21.41
C ALA A 64 -18.41 -34.55 22.19
N GLU A 65 -19.65 -34.17 21.89
CA GLU A 65 -20.77 -35.03 22.21
C GLU A 65 -20.55 -36.32 21.43
N GLN A 66 -20.51 -37.43 22.18
CA GLN A 66 -20.22 -38.75 21.67
C GLN A 66 -21.28 -39.14 20.65
N THR A 67 -21.14 -38.70 19.43
CA THR A 67 -21.82 -39.31 18.30
C THR A 67 -21.11 -40.62 18.02
N ASN A 68 -21.82 -41.70 18.21
CA ASN A 68 -21.49 -43.08 17.82
C ASN A 68 -20.65 -43.02 16.52
N ARG A 69 -19.35 -43.25 16.66
CA ARG A 69 -18.49 -43.59 15.53
C ARG A 69 -18.95 -44.97 15.04
N SER A 70 -19.93 -45.00 14.16
CA SER A 70 -19.98 -46.07 13.18
C SER A 70 -18.61 -46.10 12.56
N SER A 71 -17.85 -47.15 12.77
CA SER A 71 -16.54 -47.40 12.19
C SER A 71 -16.64 -47.06 10.69
N GLU A 72 -16.10 -45.92 10.30
CA GLU A 72 -15.92 -45.58 8.89
C GLU A 72 -15.07 -46.68 8.29
N LYS A 73 -15.72 -47.57 7.57
CA LYS A 73 -15.07 -48.63 6.82
C LYS A 73 -14.29 -47.89 5.71
N ILE A 74 -12.99 -47.68 5.92
CA ILE A 74 -12.11 -47.17 4.89
C ILE A 74 -12.15 -48.19 3.75
N ILE A 75 -12.89 -47.85 2.70
CA ILE A 75 -12.95 -48.66 1.49
C ILE A 75 -11.78 -48.17 0.63
N ASN A 76 -10.70 -48.94 0.59
CA ASN A 76 -9.63 -48.70 -0.36
C ASN A 76 -10.15 -49.10 -1.74
N VAL A 77 -10.51 -48.13 -2.57
CA VAL A 77 -10.93 -48.32 -3.94
C VAL A 77 -9.80 -47.86 -4.85
N ASP A 78 -9.37 -48.71 -5.75
CA ASP A 78 -8.38 -48.35 -6.77
C ASP A 78 -8.99 -47.46 -7.88
N ALA A 79 -8.14 -46.82 -8.67
CA ALA A 79 -8.56 -45.89 -9.72
C ALA A 79 -9.38 -46.60 -10.83
N ASP A 80 -9.01 -47.82 -11.18
CA ASP A 80 -9.69 -48.60 -12.22
C ASP A 80 -11.09 -48.99 -11.79
N THR A 81 -11.26 -49.39 -10.56
CA THR A 81 -12.58 -49.70 -9.93
C THR A 81 -13.47 -48.45 -9.88
N LEU A 82 -12.89 -47.27 -9.58
CA LEU A 82 -13.64 -46.00 -9.60
C LEU A 82 -14.08 -45.62 -11.02
N LEU A 83 -13.21 -45.77 -12.02
CA LEU A 83 -13.55 -45.52 -13.42
C LEU A 83 -14.61 -46.47 -13.96
N ALA A 84 -14.58 -47.75 -13.52
CA ALA A 84 -15.60 -48.71 -13.87
C ALA A 84 -16.98 -48.42 -13.27
N ASN A 85 -17.04 -47.64 -12.15
CA ASN A 85 -18.27 -47.24 -11.51
C ASN A 85 -18.41 -45.71 -11.48
N THR A 86 -18.88 -45.14 -12.55
CA THR A 86 -19.03 -43.69 -12.73
C THR A 86 -19.96 -43.03 -11.72
N GLU A 87 -20.99 -43.77 -11.23
CA GLU A 87 -21.87 -43.23 -10.18
C GLU A 87 -21.12 -43.08 -8.85
N LEU A 88 -20.33 -44.06 -8.47
CA LEU A 88 -19.50 -43.99 -7.26
C LEU A 88 -18.46 -42.90 -7.38
N LEU A 89 -17.82 -42.77 -8.54
CA LEU A 89 -16.85 -41.71 -8.85
C LEU A 89 -17.49 -40.29 -8.74
N ALA A 90 -18.68 -40.11 -9.31
CA ALA A 90 -19.42 -38.85 -9.20
C ALA A 90 -19.78 -38.53 -7.75
N ARG A 91 -20.23 -39.48 -6.98
CA ARG A 91 -20.54 -39.29 -5.55
C ARG A 91 -19.29 -39.00 -4.72
N ALA A 92 -18.18 -39.68 -4.97
CA ALA A 92 -16.92 -39.39 -4.29
C ALA A 92 -16.44 -37.97 -4.55
N MET A 93 -16.49 -37.53 -5.83
CA MET A 93 -16.12 -36.17 -6.21
C MET A 93 -17.05 -35.14 -5.56
N TYR A 94 -18.35 -35.32 -5.65
CA TYR A 94 -19.35 -34.44 -5.03
C TYR A 94 -19.14 -34.35 -3.52
N SER A 95 -18.97 -35.47 -2.84
CA SER A 95 -18.73 -35.52 -1.37
C SER A 95 -17.45 -34.76 -1.00
N ALA A 96 -16.35 -34.98 -1.74
CA ALA A 96 -15.09 -34.35 -1.48
C ALA A 96 -15.20 -32.79 -1.66
N VAL A 97 -15.91 -32.35 -2.70
CA VAL A 97 -16.11 -30.94 -2.98
C VAL A 97 -16.99 -30.27 -1.94
N VAL A 98 -18.14 -30.86 -1.59
CA VAL A 98 -19.08 -30.32 -0.58
C VAL A 98 -18.43 -30.23 0.80
N ALA A 99 -17.65 -31.25 1.17
CA ALA A 99 -16.93 -31.26 2.44
C ALA A 99 -15.64 -30.38 2.42
N HIS A 100 -15.29 -29.74 1.31
CA HIS A 100 -14.01 -29.06 1.12
C HIS A 100 -12.81 -29.94 1.51
N ASN A 101 -12.92 -31.23 1.25
CA ASN A 101 -11.86 -32.21 1.56
C ASN A 101 -10.76 -32.12 0.48
N ILE A 102 -9.80 -31.22 0.67
CA ILE A 102 -8.72 -30.95 -0.29
C ILE A 102 -7.92 -32.23 -0.63
N PRO A 103 -7.49 -33.07 0.34
CA PRO A 103 -6.85 -34.36 0.01
C PRO A 103 -7.73 -35.26 -0.85
N GLY A 104 -9.03 -35.37 -0.53
CA GLY A 104 -9.99 -36.14 -1.31
C GLY A 104 -10.15 -35.62 -2.73
N ILE A 105 -10.29 -34.30 -2.90
CA ILE A 105 -10.35 -33.67 -4.23
C ILE A 105 -9.07 -33.98 -5.01
N LYS A 106 -7.90 -33.82 -4.41
CA LYS A 106 -6.60 -34.08 -5.06
C LYS A 106 -6.44 -35.53 -5.52
N ALA A 107 -7.01 -36.48 -4.77
CA ALA A 107 -6.97 -37.89 -5.14
C ALA A 107 -8.00 -38.24 -6.23
N VAL A 108 -9.22 -37.71 -6.16
CA VAL A 108 -10.33 -38.13 -7.03
C VAL A 108 -10.37 -37.36 -8.35
N LEU A 109 -9.99 -36.06 -8.36
CA LEU A 109 -10.12 -35.21 -9.54
C LEU A 109 -9.40 -35.74 -10.78
N PRO A 110 -8.15 -36.26 -10.71
CA PRO A 110 -7.46 -36.80 -11.87
C PRO A 110 -8.17 -38.01 -12.50
N ILE A 111 -8.83 -38.83 -11.65
CA ILE A 111 -9.63 -39.98 -12.08
C ILE A 111 -10.94 -39.50 -12.70
N TYR A 112 -11.59 -38.55 -12.05
CA TYR A 112 -12.85 -37.93 -12.51
C TYR A 112 -12.73 -37.32 -13.89
N GLU A 113 -11.63 -36.64 -14.19
CA GLU A 113 -11.38 -36.04 -15.51
C GLU A 113 -11.11 -37.06 -16.66
N GLN A 114 -10.78 -38.30 -16.33
CA GLN A 114 -10.64 -39.37 -17.32
C GLN A 114 -12.01 -39.87 -17.83
N TRP A 115 -13.06 -39.68 -17.05
CA TRP A 115 -14.42 -39.99 -17.48
C TRP A 115 -14.91 -38.94 -18.49
N LEU A 116 -15.15 -39.34 -19.74
CA LEU A 116 -15.48 -38.41 -20.83
C LEU A 116 -16.74 -37.59 -20.61
N GLU A 117 -17.73 -38.14 -19.88
CA GLU A 117 -19.01 -37.50 -19.57
C GLU A 117 -19.04 -36.85 -18.21
N HIS A 118 -17.88 -36.62 -17.59
CA HIS A 118 -17.83 -35.96 -16.28
C HIS A 118 -18.42 -34.56 -16.31
N ASP A 119 -18.98 -34.09 -15.20
CA ASP A 119 -19.45 -32.72 -15.04
C ASP A 119 -18.26 -31.75 -15.01
N ARG A 120 -18.07 -31.03 -16.11
CA ARG A 120 -17.01 -30.04 -16.28
C ARG A 120 -17.11 -28.88 -15.30
N THR A 121 -18.33 -28.55 -14.87
CA THR A 121 -18.59 -27.45 -13.92
C THR A 121 -18.11 -27.89 -12.53
N MET A 122 -18.42 -29.11 -12.11
CA MET A 122 -17.91 -29.71 -10.88
C MET A 122 -16.38 -29.79 -10.88
N ALA A 123 -15.78 -30.25 -11.99
CA ALA A 123 -14.32 -30.33 -12.13
C ALA A 123 -13.65 -28.94 -12.00
N ARG A 124 -14.26 -27.89 -12.58
CA ARG A 124 -13.79 -26.52 -12.43
C ARG A 124 -13.85 -26.02 -11.00
N TYR A 125 -14.96 -26.32 -10.31
CA TYR A 125 -15.09 -25.92 -8.91
C TYR A 125 -14.01 -26.59 -8.04
N ALA A 126 -13.79 -27.89 -8.26
CA ALA A 126 -12.75 -28.62 -7.58
C ALA A 126 -11.34 -28.05 -7.83
N LYS A 127 -11.03 -27.70 -9.10
CA LYS A 127 -9.76 -27.03 -9.43
C LYS A 127 -9.62 -25.69 -8.75
N GLY A 128 -10.70 -24.92 -8.66
CA GLY A 128 -10.72 -23.66 -7.91
C GLY A 128 -10.38 -23.86 -6.44
N LEU A 129 -10.99 -24.87 -5.77
CA LEU A 129 -10.70 -25.19 -4.37
C LEU A 129 -9.25 -25.64 -4.17
N LEU A 130 -8.69 -26.45 -5.09
CA LEU A 130 -7.28 -26.84 -5.02
C LEU A 130 -6.36 -25.63 -5.18
N ALA A 131 -6.54 -24.84 -6.22
CA ALA A 131 -5.74 -23.65 -6.47
C ALA A 131 -5.76 -22.67 -5.28
N GLN A 132 -6.94 -22.45 -4.70
CA GLN A 132 -7.08 -21.60 -3.52
C GLN A 132 -6.35 -22.17 -2.31
N SER A 133 -6.46 -23.49 -2.07
CA SER A 133 -5.77 -24.16 -0.95
C SER A 133 -4.24 -24.14 -1.09
N GLU A 134 -3.73 -24.05 -2.30
CA GLU A 134 -2.31 -23.95 -2.63
C GLU A 134 -1.80 -22.49 -2.67
N GLY A 135 -2.68 -21.50 -2.39
CA GLY A 135 -2.34 -20.09 -2.40
C GLY A 135 -2.32 -19.45 -3.80
N HIS A 136 -2.78 -20.17 -4.82
CA HIS A 136 -2.88 -19.69 -6.20
C HIS A 136 -4.20 -18.95 -6.44
N ALA A 137 -4.43 -17.86 -5.69
CA ALA A 137 -5.70 -17.16 -5.67
C ALA A 137 -6.16 -16.65 -7.05
N ALA A 138 -5.23 -16.15 -7.88
CA ALA A 138 -5.54 -15.71 -9.25
C ALA A 138 -6.08 -16.84 -10.16
N GLU A 139 -5.52 -18.05 -10.01
CA GLU A 139 -5.98 -19.23 -10.75
C GLU A 139 -7.36 -19.67 -10.23
N ALA A 140 -7.55 -19.71 -8.92
CA ALA A 140 -8.85 -20.00 -8.30
C ALA A 140 -9.94 -19.05 -8.79
N VAL A 141 -9.67 -17.73 -8.86
CA VAL A 141 -10.57 -16.72 -9.42
C VAL A 141 -10.94 -17.07 -10.87
N GLY A 142 -9.97 -17.51 -11.70
CA GLY A 142 -10.22 -17.94 -13.06
C GLY A 142 -11.21 -19.11 -13.15
N HIS A 143 -11.08 -20.10 -12.28
CA HIS A 143 -11.96 -21.25 -12.24
C HIS A 143 -13.37 -20.88 -11.74
N TYR A 144 -13.48 -20.13 -10.66
CA TYR A 144 -14.76 -19.72 -10.09
C TYR A 144 -15.54 -18.76 -11.01
N ARG A 145 -14.88 -17.83 -11.68
CA ARG A 145 -15.53 -16.96 -12.68
C ARG A 145 -16.18 -17.74 -13.80
N ARG A 146 -15.50 -18.77 -14.34
CA ARG A 146 -16.06 -19.64 -15.37
C ARG A 146 -17.25 -20.44 -14.85
N PHE A 147 -17.20 -20.89 -13.59
CA PHE A 147 -18.33 -21.58 -12.96
C PHE A 147 -19.55 -20.63 -12.85
N ILE A 148 -19.36 -19.45 -12.26
CA ILE A 148 -20.44 -18.47 -12.05
C ILE A 148 -21.02 -17.97 -13.39
N ALA A 149 -20.24 -17.95 -14.48
CA ALA A 149 -20.74 -17.61 -15.80
C ALA A 149 -21.75 -18.66 -16.33
N GLU A 150 -21.62 -19.94 -15.94
CA GLU A 150 -22.53 -21.02 -16.32
C GLU A 150 -23.68 -21.18 -15.32
N GLN A 151 -23.43 -20.91 -14.03
CA GLN A 151 -24.37 -21.05 -12.91
C GLN A 151 -24.37 -19.80 -12.02
N PRO A 152 -25.04 -18.72 -12.44
CA PRO A 152 -24.99 -17.42 -11.74
C PRO A 152 -25.55 -17.45 -10.31
N ASP A 153 -26.48 -18.36 -10.03
CA ASP A 153 -27.19 -18.42 -8.74
C ASP A 153 -26.48 -19.30 -7.68
N ALA A 154 -25.27 -19.78 -7.99
CA ALA A 154 -24.53 -20.64 -7.08
C ALA A 154 -23.85 -19.83 -5.96
N SER A 155 -24.59 -19.49 -4.90
CA SER A 155 -24.13 -18.68 -3.76
C SER A 155 -22.86 -19.23 -3.11
N ALA A 156 -22.75 -20.54 -2.96
CA ALA A 156 -21.58 -21.18 -2.38
C ALA A 156 -20.31 -20.91 -3.20
N VAL A 157 -20.40 -20.99 -4.53
CA VAL A 157 -19.26 -20.70 -5.42
C VAL A 157 -19.00 -19.20 -5.49
N ARG A 158 -20.03 -18.36 -5.44
CA ARG A 158 -19.89 -16.90 -5.34
C ARG A 158 -19.12 -16.51 -4.08
N TRP A 159 -19.36 -17.19 -2.97
CA TRP A 159 -18.61 -16.99 -1.74
C TRP A 159 -17.10 -17.31 -1.95
N GLN A 160 -16.81 -18.45 -2.57
CA GLN A 160 -15.41 -18.83 -2.87
C GLN A 160 -14.77 -17.82 -3.85
N LEU A 161 -15.51 -17.36 -4.86
CA LEU A 161 -15.03 -16.34 -5.76
C LEU A 161 -14.69 -15.04 -5.01
N ALA A 162 -15.58 -14.60 -4.11
CA ALA A 162 -15.38 -13.38 -3.33
C ALA A 162 -14.14 -13.46 -2.44
N THR A 163 -13.95 -14.61 -1.76
CA THR A 163 -12.77 -14.83 -0.91
C THR A 163 -11.49 -14.96 -1.73
N ALA A 164 -11.50 -15.67 -2.85
CA ALA A 164 -10.35 -15.76 -3.74
C ALA A 164 -9.96 -14.39 -4.34
N LEU A 165 -10.94 -13.56 -4.71
CA LEU A 165 -10.70 -12.17 -5.15
C LEU A 165 -10.09 -11.31 -4.04
N PHE A 166 -10.55 -11.49 -2.80
CA PHE A 166 -9.99 -10.80 -1.64
C PHE A 166 -8.52 -11.21 -1.39
N GLU A 167 -8.20 -12.50 -1.50
CA GLU A 167 -6.84 -13.04 -1.38
C GLU A 167 -5.93 -12.51 -2.50
N ASP A 168 -6.45 -12.46 -3.74
CA ASP A 168 -5.76 -11.93 -4.93
C ASP A 168 -5.71 -10.38 -4.96
N LYS A 169 -6.18 -9.71 -3.91
CA LYS A 169 -6.17 -8.24 -3.77
C LYS A 169 -6.98 -7.49 -4.85
N GLN A 170 -7.90 -8.16 -5.52
CA GLN A 170 -8.88 -7.57 -6.43
C GLN A 170 -10.04 -6.98 -5.61
N ASN A 171 -9.77 -5.97 -4.79
CA ASN A 171 -10.68 -5.49 -3.72
C ASN A 171 -12.03 -5.02 -4.26
N GLU A 172 -12.07 -4.28 -5.37
CA GLU A 172 -13.32 -3.82 -5.99
C GLU A 172 -14.19 -5.00 -6.45
N ALA A 173 -13.57 -5.96 -7.15
CA ALA A 173 -14.28 -7.14 -7.61
C ALA A 173 -14.73 -8.04 -6.44
N ALA A 174 -13.96 -8.13 -5.38
CA ALA A 174 -14.35 -8.85 -4.16
C ALA A 174 -15.55 -8.18 -3.49
N ALA A 175 -15.53 -6.84 -3.36
CA ALA A 175 -16.65 -6.08 -2.81
C ALA A 175 -17.94 -6.31 -3.60
N ASP A 176 -17.89 -6.26 -4.94
CA ASP A 176 -19.05 -6.54 -5.80
C ASP A 176 -19.65 -7.93 -5.56
N GLN A 177 -18.81 -8.96 -5.38
CA GLN A 177 -19.31 -10.31 -5.09
C GLN A 177 -19.89 -10.42 -3.67
N PHE A 178 -19.28 -9.79 -2.67
CA PHE A 178 -19.82 -9.75 -1.31
C PHE A 178 -21.12 -8.94 -1.24
N ASP A 179 -21.27 -7.86 -1.99
CA ASP A 179 -22.51 -7.08 -2.06
C ASP A 179 -23.65 -7.89 -2.68
N LYS A 180 -23.36 -8.69 -3.71
CA LYS A 180 -24.35 -9.64 -4.28
C LYS A 180 -24.76 -10.69 -3.25
N LEU A 181 -23.84 -11.25 -2.49
CA LEU A 181 -24.14 -12.21 -1.42
C LEU A 181 -24.98 -11.60 -0.29
N GLN A 182 -24.81 -10.30 -0.01
CA GLN A 182 -25.60 -9.61 1.02
C GLN A 182 -27.10 -9.56 0.67
N THR A 183 -27.45 -9.54 -0.61
CA THR A 183 -28.85 -9.56 -1.06
C THR A 183 -29.51 -10.93 -0.90
N GLU A 184 -28.73 -11.96 -0.60
CA GLU A 184 -29.20 -13.32 -0.43
C GLU A 184 -29.48 -13.62 1.05
N SER A 185 -30.37 -14.57 1.30
CA SER A 185 -30.70 -15.03 2.67
C SER A 185 -29.61 -15.95 3.20
N LEU A 186 -28.53 -15.37 3.74
CA LEU A 186 -27.41 -16.12 4.30
C LEU A 186 -27.67 -16.53 5.75
N PRO A 187 -27.15 -17.69 6.20
CA PRO A 187 -27.11 -18.03 7.62
C PRO A 187 -26.38 -16.97 8.45
N PRO A 188 -26.77 -16.73 9.72
CA PRO A 188 -26.19 -15.67 10.56
C PRO A 188 -24.66 -15.72 10.66
N ALA A 189 -24.09 -16.91 10.79
CA ALA A 189 -22.62 -17.07 10.83
C ALA A 189 -21.91 -16.63 9.55
N LEU A 190 -22.52 -16.80 8.37
CA LEU A 190 -21.97 -16.32 7.11
C LEU A 190 -22.20 -14.83 6.95
N GLN A 191 -23.27 -14.25 7.48
CA GLN A 191 -23.48 -12.79 7.49
C GLN A 191 -22.40 -12.10 8.31
N GLU A 192 -22.06 -12.58 9.49
CA GLU A 192 -20.98 -12.02 10.31
C GLU A 192 -19.62 -12.07 9.60
N ARG A 193 -19.30 -13.21 8.96
CA ARG A 193 -18.08 -13.34 8.17
C ARG A 193 -18.06 -12.39 6.98
N LEU A 194 -19.19 -12.22 6.30
CA LEU A 194 -19.35 -11.30 5.18
C LEU A 194 -19.03 -9.85 5.62
N GLU A 195 -19.60 -9.43 6.75
CA GLU A 195 -19.33 -8.07 7.28
C GLU A 195 -17.86 -7.91 7.67
N THR A 196 -17.20 -8.95 8.16
CA THR A 196 -15.76 -8.94 8.46
C THR A 196 -14.93 -8.69 7.20
N TYR A 197 -15.23 -9.40 6.10
CA TYR A 197 -14.55 -9.17 4.82
C TYR A 197 -14.82 -7.77 4.26
N ARG A 198 -16.07 -7.29 4.33
CA ARG A 198 -16.43 -5.95 3.88
C ARG A 198 -15.73 -4.86 4.69
N LYS A 199 -15.62 -5.04 6.01
CA LYS A 199 -14.85 -4.15 6.88
C LYS A 199 -13.39 -4.11 6.46
N ALA A 200 -12.76 -5.29 6.29
CA ALA A 200 -11.37 -5.40 5.87
C ALA A 200 -11.11 -4.74 4.50
N LEU A 201 -12.05 -4.87 3.54
CA LEU A 201 -11.97 -4.18 2.25
C LEU A 201 -12.01 -2.66 2.38
N ARG A 202 -12.92 -2.13 3.21
CA ARG A 202 -12.98 -0.68 3.48
C ARG A 202 -11.69 -0.15 4.11
N GLU A 203 -11.11 -0.91 5.04
CA GLU A 203 -9.86 -0.54 5.71
C GLU A 203 -8.66 -0.57 4.76
N ARG A 204 -8.61 -1.53 3.83
CA ARG A 204 -7.55 -1.61 2.82
C ARG A 204 -7.47 -0.40 1.90
N ASP A 205 -8.61 0.19 1.55
CA ASP A 205 -8.72 1.32 0.61
C ASP A 205 -8.98 2.67 1.33
N SER A 206 -8.84 2.71 2.67
CA SER A 206 -9.01 3.92 3.46
C SER A 206 -7.77 4.81 3.43
N TRP A 207 -7.99 6.09 3.72
CA TRP A 207 -6.90 7.01 4.02
C TRP A 207 -6.22 6.61 5.33
N GLN A 208 -4.90 6.58 5.31
CA GLN A 208 -4.08 6.43 6.50
C GLN A 208 -3.42 7.78 6.81
N PHE A 209 -3.51 8.20 8.05
CA PHE A 209 -2.91 9.44 8.52
C PHE A 209 -1.86 9.11 9.56
N ASN A 210 -0.72 9.78 9.45
CA ASN A 210 0.34 9.74 10.46
C ASN A 210 0.62 11.15 10.94
N ALA A 211 0.93 11.29 12.22
CA ALA A 211 1.36 12.55 12.80
C ALA A 211 2.42 12.25 13.86
N GLY A 212 3.51 13.02 13.84
CA GLY A 212 4.60 12.93 14.79
C GLY A 212 4.93 14.31 15.34
N LEU A 213 5.25 14.36 16.62
CA LEU A 213 5.75 15.57 17.27
C LEU A 213 6.95 15.18 18.14
N ASN A 214 8.05 15.93 18.01
CA ASN A 214 9.24 15.76 18.81
C ASN A 214 9.78 17.11 19.24
N ILE A 215 10.24 17.22 20.47
CA ILE A 215 10.82 18.44 21.03
C ILE A 215 12.28 18.16 21.35
N THR A 216 13.18 18.96 20.76
CA THR A 216 14.62 18.84 20.94
C THR A 216 15.23 20.17 21.33
N ARG A 217 16.41 20.13 21.94
CA ARG A 217 17.24 21.32 22.12
C ARG A 217 18.36 21.27 21.08
N GLU A 218 18.37 22.25 20.20
CA GLU A 218 19.40 22.39 19.18
C GLU A 218 20.37 23.49 19.55
N GLN A 219 21.65 23.23 19.29
CA GLN A 219 22.72 24.18 19.53
C GLN A 219 23.09 24.86 18.21
N ASN A 220 23.47 26.13 18.30
CA ASN A 220 23.99 26.89 17.18
C ASN A 220 23.06 26.89 15.95
N ILE A 221 21.78 27.17 16.14
CA ILE A 221 20.77 27.19 15.07
C ILE A 221 21.06 28.24 13.98
N ASN A 222 21.84 29.26 14.31
CA ASN A 222 22.28 30.29 13.38
C ASN A 222 23.57 29.96 12.65
N GLN A 223 24.09 28.74 12.82
CA GLN A 223 25.32 28.26 12.18
C GLN A 223 26.52 29.20 12.39
N ALA A 224 26.62 29.83 13.53
CA ALA A 224 27.70 30.74 13.85
C ALA A 224 29.04 29.97 13.84
N PRO A 225 30.09 30.52 13.21
CA PRO A 225 31.40 29.87 13.18
C PRO A 225 31.99 29.78 14.58
N GLY A 226 32.74 28.70 14.86
CA GLY A 226 33.40 28.51 16.17
C GLY A 226 34.41 29.60 16.51
N GLN A 227 35.02 30.23 15.51
CA GLN A 227 35.90 31.39 15.67
C GLN A 227 35.09 32.65 15.51
N ARG A 228 34.94 33.44 16.60
CA ARG A 228 34.11 34.64 16.64
C ARG A 228 34.72 35.86 15.95
N ARG A 229 36.06 35.89 15.85
CA ARG A 229 36.78 37.00 15.23
C ARG A 229 37.78 36.46 14.23
N LEU A 230 37.77 36.98 13.04
CA LEU A 230 38.69 36.68 11.97
C LEU A 230 39.40 37.98 11.56
N GLY A 231 40.65 38.13 11.96
CA GLY A 231 41.44 39.32 11.74
C GLY A 231 42.56 39.49 12.77
N ASN A 232 43.15 40.64 12.81
CA ASN A 232 44.27 40.94 13.70
C ASN A 232 43.95 42.17 14.60
N HIS A 233 44.54 42.16 15.76
CA HIS A 233 44.60 43.39 16.57
C HIS A 233 45.65 44.35 16.01
N LEU A 234 45.39 45.62 16.08
CA LEU A 234 46.37 46.65 15.78
C LEU A 234 47.52 46.54 16.78
N SER A 235 48.71 46.96 16.39
CA SER A 235 49.82 47.10 17.30
C SER A 235 49.49 48.18 18.39
N ASP A 236 50.17 48.12 19.54
CA ASP A 236 49.94 49.05 20.65
C ASP A 236 50.08 50.52 20.25
N GLU A 237 50.97 50.79 19.31
CA GLU A 237 51.22 52.12 18.79
C GLU A 237 50.06 52.58 17.88
N GLN A 238 49.63 51.70 16.95
CA GLN A 238 48.48 51.97 16.07
C GLN A 238 47.16 52.08 16.88
N CYS A 239 46.98 51.27 17.87
CA CYS A 239 45.84 51.28 18.74
C CYS A 239 45.76 52.60 19.54
N ARG A 240 46.86 53.06 20.12
CA ARG A 240 46.94 54.37 20.78
C ARG A 240 46.53 55.51 19.82
N ALA A 241 47.04 55.49 18.61
CA ALA A 241 46.72 56.50 17.61
C ALA A 241 45.20 56.51 17.29
N VAL A 242 44.58 55.38 17.13
CA VAL A 242 43.15 55.24 16.84
C VAL A 242 42.28 55.70 18.03
N ARG A 243 42.67 55.36 19.23
CA ARG A 243 41.92 55.75 20.45
C ARG A 243 41.96 57.22 20.78
N LEU A 244 42.89 58.00 20.19
CA LEU A 244 42.87 59.47 20.27
C LEU A 244 41.63 60.04 19.56
N ALA A 245 41.18 59.42 18.51
CA ALA A 245 39.99 59.83 17.77
C ALA A 245 38.71 59.06 18.13
N TYR A 246 38.87 57.81 18.55
CA TYR A 246 37.80 56.88 18.93
C TYR A 246 38.16 56.15 20.22
N PRO A 247 37.83 56.73 21.39
CA PRO A 247 38.28 56.21 22.69
C PRO A 247 37.84 54.81 23.01
N ASP A 248 36.67 54.40 22.52
CA ASP A 248 36.06 53.08 22.77
C ASP A 248 36.41 52.03 21.72
N ASP A 249 37.33 52.35 20.75
CA ASP A 249 37.74 51.38 19.75
C ASP A 249 38.49 50.22 20.37
N ASP A 250 38.06 48.98 20.06
CA ASP A 250 38.64 47.74 20.58
C ASP A 250 39.97 47.35 19.92
N CYS A 251 40.44 48.14 18.97
CA CYS A 251 41.65 47.95 18.18
C CYS A 251 41.69 46.63 17.37
N PHE A 252 40.56 46.01 17.16
CA PHE A 252 40.45 44.85 16.29
C PHE A 252 40.11 45.30 14.88
N ARG A 253 40.77 44.69 13.88
CA ARG A 253 40.48 44.88 12.48
C ARG A 253 40.21 43.53 11.85
N GLY A 254 38.96 43.36 11.41
CA GLY A 254 38.51 42.10 10.84
C GLY A 254 37.00 41.91 10.96
N TRP A 255 36.60 40.66 10.82
CA TRP A 255 35.20 40.25 10.87
C TRP A 255 34.85 39.73 12.26
N THR A 256 33.75 40.19 12.81
CA THR A 256 33.19 39.69 14.04
C THR A 256 31.87 39.00 13.74
N PHE A 257 31.76 37.74 14.10
CA PHE A 257 30.60 36.90 13.91
C PHE A 257 29.67 36.93 15.14
N SER A 258 28.38 36.71 14.92
CA SER A 258 27.40 36.60 15.98
C SER A 258 27.66 35.38 16.88
N GLU A 259 27.14 35.41 18.08
CA GLU A 259 27.21 34.26 18.99
C GLU A 259 26.33 33.09 18.49
N PRO A 260 26.75 31.85 18.78
CA PRO A 260 25.87 30.70 18.58
C PRO A 260 24.56 30.89 19.38
N ILE A 261 23.46 30.60 18.74
CA ILE A 261 22.14 30.66 19.36
C ILE A 261 21.67 29.24 19.59
N ASP A 262 21.40 28.93 20.86
CA ASP A 262 20.78 27.65 21.24
C ASP A 262 19.29 27.85 21.37
N ALA A 263 18.50 26.95 20.83
CA ALA A 263 17.05 27.04 20.88
C ALA A 263 16.38 25.68 21.08
N THR A 264 15.17 25.73 21.61
CA THR A 264 14.28 24.56 21.60
C THR A 264 13.56 24.52 20.25
N ALA A 265 13.66 23.39 19.58
CA ALA A 265 12.97 23.11 18.34
C ALA A 265 11.80 22.15 18.58
N ILE A 266 10.70 22.41 17.90
CA ILE A 266 9.55 21.51 17.79
C ILE A 266 9.58 20.96 16.36
N HIS A 267 9.91 19.69 16.24
CA HIS A 267 9.84 18.98 14.97
C HIS A 267 8.43 18.39 14.81
N TYR A 268 7.83 18.59 13.68
CA TYR A 268 6.54 18.00 13.35
C TYR A 268 6.61 17.24 12.04
N GLN A 269 5.82 16.20 11.95
CA GLN A 269 5.57 15.43 10.74
C GLN A 269 4.08 15.13 10.65
N ILE A 270 3.50 15.38 9.51
CA ILE A 270 2.11 15.07 9.21
C ILE A 270 2.10 14.42 7.83
N GLY A 271 1.50 13.25 7.75
CA GLY A 271 1.39 12.53 6.49
C GLY A 271 0.00 11.96 6.27
N ALA A 272 -0.33 11.79 5.02
CA ALA A 272 -1.54 11.11 4.58
C ALA A 272 -1.20 10.22 3.38
N GLU A 273 -1.64 8.98 3.45
CA GLU A 273 -1.45 8.00 2.39
C GLU A 273 -2.77 7.33 2.06
N LYS A 274 -3.00 7.06 0.79
CA LYS A 274 -4.11 6.25 0.32
C LYS A 274 -3.64 5.20 -0.66
N LYS A 275 -4.09 3.98 -0.42
CA LYS A 275 -3.94 2.87 -1.34
C LYS A 275 -5.18 2.76 -2.23
N TRP A 276 -4.95 2.65 -3.52
CA TRP A 276 -6.00 2.48 -4.53
C TRP A 276 -5.87 1.08 -5.10
N SER A 277 -6.87 0.25 -4.92
CA SER A 277 -6.92 -1.06 -5.55
C SER A 277 -7.33 -0.93 -7.01
N LEU A 278 -6.61 -1.63 -7.88
CA LEU A 278 -6.80 -1.63 -9.32
C LEU A 278 -7.17 -3.04 -9.80
N PRO A 279 -7.77 -3.18 -10.98
CA PRO A 279 -8.08 -4.48 -11.54
C PRO A 279 -6.87 -5.41 -11.61
N ARG A 280 -7.10 -6.72 -11.53
CA ARG A 280 -6.08 -7.78 -11.61
C ARG A 280 -5.03 -7.78 -10.50
N GLY A 281 -5.39 -7.30 -9.31
CA GLY A 281 -4.49 -7.30 -8.16
C GLY A 281 -3.41 -6.22 -8.17
N PHE A 282 -3.40 -5.31 -9.15
CA PHE A 282 -2.57 -4.12 -9.12
C PHE A 282 -3.05 -3.15 -8.05
N TYR A 283 -2.15 -2.30 -7.59
CA TYR A 283 -2.50 -1.20 -6.72
C TYR A 283 -1.63 0.01 -7.01
N ALA A 284 -2.15 1.18 -6.71
CA ALA A 284 -1.40 2.42 -6.66
C ALA A 284 -1.45 2.97 -5.24
N THR A 285 -0.36 3.57 -4.80
CA THR A 285 -0.30 4.29 -3.54
C THR A 285 -0.08 5.76 -3.84
N THR A 286 -0.86 6.61 -3.21
CA THR A 286 -0.67 8.05 -3.26
C THR A 286 -0.55 8.57 -1.85
N GLY A 287 0.46 9.38 -1.59
CA GLY A 287 0.68 9.94 -0.26
C GLY A 287 1.40 11.28 -0.36
N ALA A 288 1.29 12.03 0.71
CA ALA A 288 2.04 13.24 0.93
C ALA A 288 2.43 13.32 2.41
N ASP A 289 3.69 13.66 2.63
CA ASP A 289 4.23 13.92 3.96
C ASP A 289 4.72 15.37 3.99
N HIS A 290 4.42 16.03 5.08
CA HIS A 290 4.93 17.35 5.39
C HIS A 290 5.63 17.31 6.74
N TYR A 291 6.85 17.75 6.75
CA TYR A 291 7.67 17.82 7.96
C TYR A 291 8.35 19.17 8.03
N GLY A 292 8.63 19.60 9.24
CA GLY A 292 9.33 20.84 9.46
C GLY A 292 9.72 21.00 10.91
N LYS A 293 10.34 22.12 11.19
CA LYS A 293 10.69 22.50 12.56
C LYS A 293 10.38 23.96 12.83
N ILE A 294 9.97 24.19 14.06
CA ILE A 294 9.58 25.49 14.57
C ILE A 294 10.42 25.83 15.80
N TYR A 295 11.00 27.01 15.79
CA TYR A 295 11.68 27.60 16.94
C TYR A 295 10.81 28.69 17.54
N PRO A 296 10.06 28.43 18.63
CA PRO A 296 9.06 29.38 19.16
C PRO A 296 9.62 30.76 19.54
N LYS A 297 10.90 30.81 19.92
CA LYS A 297 11.59 32.04 20.29
C LYS A 297 12.46 32.64 19.19
N HIS A 298 12.62 31.93 18.10
CA HIS A 298 13.52 32.29 16.99
C HIS A 298 12.88 31.96 15.63
N THR A 299 11.72 32.55 15.37
CA THR A 299 10.86 32.22 14.22
C THR A 299 11.52 32.44 12.85
N ASN A 300 12.59 33.24 12.80
CA ASN A 300 13.36 33.47 11.57
C ASN A 300 14.16 32.24 11.09
N TYR A 301 14.21 31.19 11.91
CA TYR A 301 14.92 29.94 11.63
C TYR A 301 13.96 28.75 11.43
N ASN A 302 12.66 29.00 11.33
CA ASN A 302 11.67 27.94 11.05
C ASN A 302 11.80 27.43 9.62
N ASP A 303 11.61 26.11 9.47
CA ASP A 303 11.53 25.40 8.18
C ASP A 303 10.11 24.83 8.00
#